data_03d042d04bb59b9d6fe85186fab07e8e
#
_entry.id   03d042d04bb59b9d6fe85186fab07e8e
#
_cell.length_a   1.000
_cell.length_b   1.000
_cell.length_c   1.000
_cell.angle_alpha   90.00
_cell.angle_beta   90.00
_cell.angle_gamma   90.00
#
_symmetry.space_group_name_H-M   'P 1'
#
loop_
_entity.id
_entity.type
_entity.pdbx_description
1 polymer ?
#
loop_
_entity_poly.entity_id
_entity_poly.type
_entity_poly.pdbx_seq_one_letter_code
_entity_poly.pdbx_strand_id
1 'polypeptide(L)'
;MRAYVLIESAVGQANAVGNGVGKLTSPNARVISVNAVTGPFDIIALLESNDLDKLGQAITDGIQQVEGVQRTTTCLVVKLG
;
A
#
# COMPACT_ATOMS: atom_id res chain seq x y z
N MET A 1 -14.71 0.18 -1.27
CA MET A 1 -13.78 -0.91 -1.61
C MET A 1 -12.49 -0.75 -0.81
N ARG A 2 -12.03 -1.82 -0.21
CA ARG A 2 -10.79 -1.83 0.58
C ARG A 2 -9.83 -2.87 0.03
N ALA A 3 -8.54 -2.60 0.21
CA ALA A 3 -7.49 -3.53 -0.19
C ALA A 3 -6.31 -3.43 0.76
N TYR A 4 -5.70 -4.57 1.04
CA TYR A 4 -4.38 -4.62 1.67
C TYR A 4 -3.33 -4.61 0.58
N VAL A 5 -2.38 -3.70 0.69
CA VAL A 5 -1.21 -3.65 -0.19
C VAL A 5 -0.02 -4.14 0.59
N LEU A 6 0.53 -5.26 0.17
CA LEU A 6 1.68 -5.90 0.79
C LEU A 6 2.92 -5.41 0.05
N ILE A 7 3.86 -4.82 0.77
CA ILE A 7 4.97 -4.09 0.17
C ILE A 7 6.29 -4.74 0.54
N GLU A 8 7.10 -5.04 -0.47
CA GLU A 8 8.50 -5.41 -0.29
C GLU A 8 9.35 -4.16 -0.52
N SER A 9 10.18 -3.82 0.45
CA SER A 9 11.08 -2.67 0.37
C SER A 9 12.50 -3.10 0.06
N ALA A 10 13.28 -2.18 -0.49
CA ALA A 10 14.72 -2.35 -0.62
C ALA A 10 15.35 -2.55 0.77
N VAL A 11 16.48 -3.26 0.80
CA VAL A 11 17.20 -3.55 2.05
C VAL A 11 17.50 -2.25 2.80
N GLY A 12 17.10 -2.20 4.09
CA GLY A 12 17.31 -1.04 4.95
C GLY A 12 16.33 0.10 4.75
N GLN A 13 15.33 -0.04 3.87
CA GLN A 13 14.42 1.05 3.51
C GLN A 13 13.01 0.90 4.11
N ALA A 14 12.76 -0.12 4.92
CA ALA A 14 11.41 -0.40 5.42
C ALA A 14 10.79 0.79 6.17
N ASN A 15 11.56 1.44 7.07
CA ASN A 15 11.06 2.60 7.81
C ASN A 15 10.74 3.77 6.88
N ALA A 16 11.63 4.07 5.94
CA ALA A 16 11.43 5.14 4.98
C ALA A 16 10.21 4.88 4.09
N VAL A 17 10.05 3.64 3.63
CA VAL A 17 8.88 3.23 2.84
C VAL A 17 7.60 3.36 3.65
N GLY A 18 7.58 2.85 4.88
CA GLY A 18 6.42 2.95 5.75
C GLY A 18 6.00 4.40 6.02
N ASN A 19 6.97 5.26 6.28
CA ASN A 19 6.72 6.70 6.48
C ASN A 19 6.20 7.35 5.19
N GLY A 20 6.80 7.03 4.05
CA GLY A 20 6.37 7.57 2.76
C GLY A 20 4.94 7.17 2.40
N VAL A 21 4.61 5.91 2.59
CA VAL A 21 3.24 5.41 2.35
C VAL A 21 2.25 6.05 3.32
N GLY A 22 2.64 6.20 4.59
CA GLY A 22 1.78 6.83 5.60
C GLY A 22 1.48 8.29 5.35
N LYS A 23 2.36 9.00 4.65
CA LYS A 23 2.19 10.43 4.31
C LYS A 23 1.53 10.63 2.95
N LEU A 24 1.25 9.55 2.24
CA LEU A 24 0.73 9.63 0.89
C LEU A 24 -0.67 10.24 0.90
N THR A 25 -0.87 11.22 0.02
CA THR A 25 -2.19 11.75 -0.27
C THR A 25 -2.51 11.46 -1.72
N SER A 26 -3.69 10.93 -1.98
CA SER A 26 -4.12 10.58 -3.32
C SER A 26 -5.57 10.97 -3.51
N PRO A 27 -5.94 11.53 -4.68
CA PRO A 27 -7.35 11.77 -5.00
C PRO A 27 -8.11 10.47 -5.25
N ASN A 28 -7.40 9.35 -5.40
CA ASN A 28 -7.98 8.08 -5.85
C ASN A 28 -8.21 7.08 -4.73
N ALA A 29 -7.54 7.23 -3.59
CA ALA A 29 -7.70 6.34 -2.45
C ALA A 29 -7.26 7.01 -1.16
N ARG A 30 -7.77 6.49 -0.04
CA ARG A 30 -7.37 6.90 1.29
C ARG A 30 -6.54 5.79 1.93
N VAL A 31 -5.40 6.16 2.50
CA VAL A 31 -4.59 5.24 3.32
C VAL A 31 -5.20 5.20 4.71
N ILE A 32 -5.74 4.04 5.10
CA ILE A 32 -6.38 3.87 6.41
C ILE A 32 -5.35 3.56 7.49
N SER A 33 -4.42 2.66 7.18
CA SER A 33 -3.38 2.25 8.12
C SER A 33 -2.14 1.76 7.39
N VAL A 34 -1.00 1.87 8.05
CA VAL A 34 0.29 1.37 7.57
C VAL A 34 0.98 0.70 8.75
N ASN A 35 1.42 -0.54 8.56
CA ASN A 35 2.13 -1.28 9.59
C ASN A 35 3.40 -1.89 9.00
N ALA A 36 4.48 -1.80 9.77
CA ALA A 36 5.67 -2.60 9.50
C ALA A 36 5.43 -4.01 10.03
N VAL A 37 5.87 -5.00 9.28
CA VAL A 37 5.63 -6.40 9.61
C VAL A 37 6.90 -7.22 9.43
N THR A 38 6.91 -8.41 10.00
CA THR A 38 7.94 -9.40 9.74
C THR A 38 7.40 -10.45 8.77
N GLY A 39 8.30 -11.14 8.07
CA GLY A 39 7.93 -12.20 7.14
C GLY A 39 8.29 -11.83 5.70
N PRO A 40 7.54 -12.33 4.72
CA PRO A 40 7.88 -12.11 3.31
C PRO A 40 7.64 -10.69 2.82
N PHE A 41 6.93 -9.87 3.58
CA PHE A 41 6.68 -8.47 3.27
C PHE A 41 7.20 -7.60 4.40
N ASP A 42 7.48 -6.33 4.10
CA ASP A 42 8.04 -5.39 5.07
C ASP A 42 6.97 -4.44 5.61
N ILE A 43 6.04 -4.05 4.77
CA ILE A 43 4.98 -3.09 5.10
C ILE A 43 3.65 -3.64 4.59
N ILE A 44 2.60 -3.46 5.38
CA ILE A 44 1.22 -3.71 4.95
C ILE A 44 0.42 -2.43 5.13
N ALA A 45 -0.18 -1.96 4.03
CA ALA A 45 -1.04 -0.79 4.04
C ALA A 45 -2.48 -1.20 3.75
N LEU A 46 -3.43 -0.61 4.46
CA LEU A 46 -4.85 -0.76 4.16
C LEU A 46 -5.32 0.51 3.46
N LEU A 47 -5.88 0.33 2.28
CA LEU A 47 -6.41 1.40 1.43
C LEU A 47 -7.91 1.28 1.27
N GLU A 48 -8.56 2.42 1.11
CA GLU A 48 -9.97 2.49 0.74
C GLU A 48 -10.14 3.36 -0.50
N SER A 49 -10.91 2.89 -1.47
CA SER A 49 -11.17 3.59 -2.72
C SER A 49 -12.61 3.36 -3.16
N ASN A 50 -13.08 4.19 -4.09
CA ASN A 50 -14.44 4.09 -4.62
C ASN A 50 -14.60 2.92 -5.59
N ASP A 51 -13.57 2.62 -6.37
CA ASP A 51 -13.61 1.54 -7.33
C ASP A 51 -12.20 0.97 -7.61
N LEU A 52 -12.18 -0.11 -8.38
CA LEU A 52 -10.95 -0.83 -8.68
C LEU A 52 -9.98 -0.01 -9.53
N ASP A 53 -10.48 0.77 -10.48
CA ASP A 53 -9.62 1.59 -11.34
C ASP A 53 -8.91 2.67 -10.52
N LYS A 54 -9.63 3.34 -9.63
CA LYS A 54 -9.05 4.35 -8.74
C LYS A 54 -8.07 3.73 -7.77
N LEU A 55 -8.39 2.55 -7.24
CA LEU A 55 -7.47 1.81 -6.39
C LEU A 55 -6.16 1.51 -7.12
N GLY A 56 -6.26 1.00 -8.36
CA GLY A 56 -5.10 0.72 -9.20
C GLY A 56 -4.24 1.95 -9.44
N GLN A 57 -4.87 3.10 -9.72
CA GLN A 57 -4.15 4.35 -9.90
C GLN A 57 -3.44 4.81 -8.63
N ALA A 58 -4.08 4.69 -7.48
CA ALA A 58 -3.45 5.04 -6.21
C ALA A 58 -2.22 4.19 -5.92
N ILE A 59 -2.26 2.92 -6.28
CA ILE A 59 -1.11 2.02 -6.10
C ILE A 59 -0.01 2.36 -7.10
N THR A 60 -0.34 2.47 -8.38
CA THR A 60 0.65 2.71 -9.44
C THR A 60 1.28 4.09 -9.35
N ASP A 61 0.46 5.13 -9.15
CA ASP A 61 0.91 6.52 -9.17
C ASP A 61 1.32 7.02 -7.78
N GLY A 62 0.93 6.31 -6.74
CA GLY A 62 1.23 6.67 -5.36
C GLY A 62 2.21 5.71 -4.71
N ILE A 63 1.73 4.55 -4.27
CA ILE A 63 2.55 3.63 -3.46
C ILE A 63 3.79 3.18 -4.21
N GLN A 64 3.67 2.80 -5.47
CA GLN A 64 4.81 2.31 -6.24
C GLN A 64 5.84 3.40 -6.57
N GLN A 65 5.49 4.66 -6.38
CA GLN A 65 6.40 5.79 -6.57
C GLN A 65 7.14 6.18 -5.30
N VAL A 66 6.79 5.60 -4.16
CA VAL A 66 7.53 5.84 -2.91
C VAL A 66 8.92 5.22 -3.05
N GLU A 67 9.95 6.03 -2.80
CA GLU A 67 11.33 5.57 -2.90
C GLU A 67 11.59 4.41 -1.95
N GLY A 68 12.18 3.34 -2.47
CA GLY A 68 12.47 2.13 -1.71
C GLY A 68 11.45 1.02 -1.89
N VAL A 69 10.30 1.29 -2.49
CA VAL A 69 9.34 0.24 -2.82
C VAL A 69 9.87 -0.58 -3.99
N GLN A 70 10.02 -1.89 -3.78
CA GLN A 70 10.47 -2.80 -4.83
C GLN A 70 9.32 -3.54 -5.49
N ARG A 71 8.38 -4.02 -4.68
CA ARG A 71 7.27 -4.82 -5.18
C ARG A 71 6.05 -4.61 -4.31
N THR A 72 4.88 -4.63 -4.94
CA THR A 72 3.60 -4.58 -4.23
C THR A 72 2.73 -5.75 -4.66
N THR A 73 1.99 -6.29 -3.70
CA THR A 73 0.96 -7.30 -3.93
C THR A 73 -0.34 -6.77 -3.34
N THR A 74 -1.38 -6.70 -4.15
CA THR A 74 -2.66 -6.15 -3.71
C THR A 74 -3.66 -7.27 -3.44
N CYS A 75 -4.24 -7.25 -2.26
CA CYS A 75 -5.27 -8.19 -1.85
C CYS A 75 -6.57 -7.43 -1.59
N LEU A 76 -7.56 -7.62 -2.45
CA LEU A 76 -8.87 -7.01 -2.25
C LEU A 76 -9.58 -7.65 -1.06
N VAL A 77 -10.19 -6.82 -0.23
CA VAL A 77 -11.05 -7.30 0.84
C VAL A 77 -12.38 -7.72 0.22
N VAL A 78 -12.75 -8.97 0.44
CA VAL A 78 -14.02 -9.52 -0.02
C VAL A 78 -14.88 -9.91 1.18
N LYS A 79 -16.18 -9.83 1.01
CA LYS A 79 -17.12 -10.19 2.05
C LYS A 79 -17.23 -11.71 2.14
N LEU A 80 -17.10 -12.25 3.35
CA LEU A 80 -17.34 -13.67 3.60
C LEU A 80 -18.83 -13.92 3.80
N GLY A 81 -19.25 -14.98 3.24
CA GLY A 81 -20.56 -15.56 3.48
C GLY A 81 -21.74 -14.94 2.87
#